data_3836c6c1e3b643525317c2189e4a1e56
#
_entry.id   3836c6c1e3b643525317c2189e4a1e56
#
_cell.length_a   1.000
_cell.length_b   1.000
_cell.length_c   1.000
_cell.angle_alpha   90.00
_cell.angle_beta   90.00
_cell.angle_gamma   90.00
#
_symmetry.space_group_name_H-M   'P 1'
#
loop_
_entity.id
_entity.type
_entity.pdbx_description
1 polymer ?
#
loop_
_entity_poly.entity_id
_entity_poly.type
_entity_poly.pdbx_seq_one_letter_code
_entity_poly.pdbx_strand_id
1 'polypeptide(L)'
;MAPLEPWEKVLVNAEKFSETVHGHIACTNCHEGAESSDKDTAHENMIARPSEAESGVCFECHTDLDGVFQNSLHATLQGYWTALDTRGVPENHATLEEAFGNHCSNCHTSCGDCHVSQPASVGGGFFDGHVFTNTPPMTRSCTACHGSRVGNEYLGKNEGFPGDVHFREGRMNCVDCHSDHELHGQPSECSQCHTAPEDVTMAPPEHRYDGVQLPTCESCHPNTTLGTDNIEMHTVHGADLSCQVCHSVTYTSCDGCHVAVSEKSGKPFFATDATYSTFLIGLNPQRSYTRPYKYTTLRHVPTAADSFSFYGENLLPNFDVLPTWAYATPHNIQTKTPQTESCNACHGNPDIFLTIDKLNPEEVNANKDVIVPQIPTAVEEPISNPNE
;
A
#
# COMPACT_ATOMS: atom_id res chain seq x y z
N MET A 1 12.44 -5.70 28.12
CA MET A 1 11.91 -7.06 28.23
C MET A 1 12.75 -7.94 27.33
N ALA A 2 13.10 -9.17 27.74
CA ALA A 2 13.78 -10.12 26.84
C ALA A 2 12.81 -10.50 25.68
N PRO A 3 13.35 -10.80 24.48
CA PRO A 3 12.53 -11.34 23.40
C PRO A 3 11.87 -12.66 23.83
N LEU A 4 10.65 -12.90 23.34
CA LEU A 4 9.96 -14.16 23.58
C LEU A 4 10.69 -15.32 22.85
N GLU A 5 10.77 -16.46 23.49
CA GLU A 5 11.19 -17.70 22.86
C GLU A 5 10.17 -18.14 21.79
N PRO A 6 10.56 -18.89 20.76
CA PRO A 6 9.67 -19.30 19.68
C PRO A 6 8.36 -19.96 20.16
N TRP A 7 8.44 -20.81 21.18
CA TRP A 7 7.27 -21.49 21.76
C TRP A 7 6.36 -20.56 22.57
N GLU A 8 6.90 -19.51 23.19
CA GLU A 8 6.13 -18.51 23.93
C GLU A 8 5.28 -17.66 22.99
N LYS A 9 5.76 -17.44 21.76
CA LYS A 9 5.05 -16.66 20.74
C LYS A 9 3.75 -17.33 20.25
N VAL A 10 3.69 -18.66 20.37
CA VAL A 10 2.55 -19.46 19.89
C VAL A 10 1.82 -20.18 21.04
N LEU A 11 2.07 -19.77 22.27
CA LEU A 11 1.40 -20.33 23.45
C LEU A 11 -0.08 -19.91 23.48
N VAL A 12 -0.96 -20.89 23.43
CA VAL A 12 -2.40 -20.67 23.53
C VAL A 12 -2.77 -20.28 24.96
N ASN A 13 -3.47 -19.15 25.12
CA ASN A 13 -4.12 -18.82 26.39
C ASN A 13 -5.49 -19.51 26.42
N ALA A 14 -5.53 -20.71 27.01
CA ALA A 14 -6.72 -21.55 27.00
C ALA A 14 -7.92 -20.90 27.71
N GLU A 15 -7.70 -20.13 28.78
CA GLU A 15 -8.74 -19.42 29.51
C GLU A 15 -9.41 -18.37 28.61
N LYS A 16 -8.62 -17.46 28.07
CA LYS A 16 -9.14 -16.42 27.15
C LYS A 16 -9.76 -17.01 25.89
N PHE A 17 -9.12 -18.03 25.31
CA PHE A 17 -9.62 -18.66 24.09
C PHE A 17 -10.97 -19.31 24.30
N SER A 18 -11.16 -20.04 25.43
CA SER A 18 -12.43 -20.72 25.76
C SER A 18 -13.62 -19.78 25.95
N GLU A 19 -13.37 -18.49 26.21
CA GLU A 19 -14.42 -17.46 26.34
C GLU A 19 -14.88 -16.93 24.97
N THR A 20 -14.18 -17.24 23.90
CA THR A 20 -14.51 -16.79 22.53
C THR A 20 -15.47 -17.73 21.81
N VAL A 21 -16.10 -17.26 20.74
CA VAL A 21 -16.93 -18.11 19.86
C VAL A 21 -16.10 -19.27 19.30
N HIS A 22 -14.85 -19.02 18.89
CA HIS A 22 -13.95 -20.04 18.35
C HIS A 22 -13.50 -21.04 19.43
N GLY A 23 -13.47 -20.63 20.69
CA GLY A 23 -13.13 -21.51 21.83
C GLY A 23 -14.14 -22.62 22.10
N HIS A 24 -15.33 -22.56 21.52
CA HIS A 24 -16.35 -23.62 21.58
C HIS A 24 -16.22 -24.66 20.45
N ILE A 25 -15.25 -24.46 19.55
CA ILE A 25 -14.95 -25.37 18.43
C ILE A 25 -13.73 -26.21 18.82
N ALA A 26 -13.79 -27.52 18.57
CA ALA A 26 -12.65 -28.39 18.86
C ALA A 26 -11.42 -27.98 18.04
N CYS A 27 -10.23 -28.02 18.63
CA CYS A 27 -8.98 -27.67 17.95
C CYS A 27 -8.77 -28.45 16.64
N THR A 28 -9.19 -29.72 16.67
CA THR A 28 -9.11 -30.62 15.50
C THR A 28 -10.01 -30.25 14.33
N ASN A 29 -11.03 -29.42 14.56
CA ASN A 29 -11.88 -28.94 13.45
C ASN A 29 -11.14 -27.95 12.55
N CYS A 30 -10.18 -27.21 13.10
CA CYS A 30 -9.38 -26.26 12.34
C CYS A 30 -7.99 -26.82 12.01
N HIS A 31 -7.38 -27.52 12.95
CA HIS A 31 -6.00 -27.97 12.86
C HIS A 31 -5.84 -29.43 12.41
N GLU A 32 -6.93 -30.16 12.21
CA GLU A 32 -6.86 -31.61 12.01
C GLU A 32 -6.13 -32.32 13.18
N GLY A 33 -5.38 -33.40 12.90
CA GLY A 33 -4.75 -34.19 13.95
C GLY A 33 -5.73 -35.14 14.65
N ALA A 34 -5.34 -35.66 15.79
CA ALA A 34 -6.15 -36.61 16.55
C ALA A 34 -6.29 -36.23 18.02
N GLU A 35 -7.45 -36.51 18.61
CA GLU A 35 -7.63 -36.37 20.05
C GLU A 35 -6.88 -37.49 20.77
N SER A 36 -5.68 -37.19 21.27
CA SER A 36 -4.81 -38.15 21.95
C SER A 36 -4.00 -37.46 23.04
N SER A 37 -3.70 -38.19 24.11
CA SER A 37 -2.76 -37.76 25.14
C SER A 37 -1.31 -38.02 24.74
N ASP A 38 -1.09 -38.84 23.72
CA ASP A 38 0.21 -39.04 23.12
C ASP A 38 0.51 -37.96 22.11
N LYS A 39 1.64 -37.27 22.28
CA LYS A 39 2.02 -36.11 21.48
C LYS A 39 2.16 -36.45 20.00
N ASP A 40 2.82 -37.54 19.67
CA ASP A 40 3.13 -37.87 18.29
C ASP A 40 1.84 -38.24 17.53
N THR A 41 0.97 -39.02 18.21
CA THR A 41 -0.36 -39.33 17.68
C THR A 41 -1.24 -38.06 17.51
N ALA A 42 -1.23 -37.14 18.48
CA ALA A 42 -2.04 -35.92 18.43
C ALA A 42 -1.63 -34.99 17.28
N HIS A 43 -0.35 -34.97 16.92
CA HIS A 43 0.19 -34.13 15.86
C HIS A 43 0.28 -34.81 14.49
N GLU A 44 -0.14 -36.06 14.37
CA GLU A 44 -0.18 -36.74 13.08
C GLU A 44 -1.19 -36.08 12.16
N ASN A 45 -0.72 -35.63 10.98
CA ASN A 45 -1.49 -34.86 9.99
C ASN A 45 -2.01 -33.49 10.46
N MET A 46 -1.48 -32.94 11.55
CA MET A 46 -1.90 -31.63 12.04
C MET A 46 -1.51 -30.51 11.07
N ILE A 47 -2.48 -29.65 10.75
CA ILE A 47 -2.28 -28.43 9.95
C ILE A 47 -1.84 -27.29 10.88
N ALA A 48 -0.60 -26.86 10.73
CA ALA A 48 -0.04 -25.80 11.58
C ALA A 48 -0.66 -24.41 11.31
N ARG A 49 -1.04 -24.14 10.07
CA ARG A 49 -1.59 -22.85 9.61
C ARG A 49 -2.89 -23.04 8.84
N PRO A 50 -4.01 -23.36 9.50
CA PRO A 50 -5.29 -23.65 8.83
C PRO A 50 -5.92 -22.44 8.16
N SER A 51 -5.42 -21.24 8.43
CA SER A 51 -5.90 -19.99 7.80
C SER A 51 -5.34 -19.74 6.40
N GLU A 52 -4.42 -20.58 5.91
CA GLU A 52 -3.97 -20.51 4.52
C GLU A 52 -5.09 -20.92 3.57
N ALA A 53 -5.20 -20.21 2.44
CA ALA A 53 -6.34 -20.34 1.53
C ALA A 53 -6.61 -21.79 1.05
N GLU A 54 -5.57 -22.59 0.93
CA GLU A 54 -5.68 -23.99 0.49
C GLU A 54 -6.44 -24.89 1.47
N SER A 55 -6.42 -24.58 2.77
CA SER A 55 -7.13 -25.39 3.77
C SER A 55 -8.64 -25.17 3.73
N GLY A 56 -9.09 -23.98 3.34
CA GLY A 56 -10.52 -23.64 3.23
C GLY A 56 -11.31 -23.63 4.54
N VAL A 57 -10.71 -24.02 5.65
CA VAL A 57 -11.40 -24.29 6.91
C VAL A 57 -12.16 -23.10 7.49
N CYS A 58 -11.67 -21.87 7.28
CA CYS A 58 -12.37 -20.67 7.73
C CYS A 58 -13.68 -20.46 6.98
N PHE A 59 -13.74 -20.84 5.71
CA PHE A 59 -14.89 -20.64 4.84
C PHE A 59 -16.05 -21.62 5.14
N GLU A 60 -15.83 -22.67 5.91
CA GLU A 60 -16.90 -23.56 6.38
C GLU A 60 -17.95 -22.80 7.21
N CYS A 61 -17.51 -21.74 7.91
CA CYS A 61 -18.37 -20.89 8.71
C CYS A 61 -18.48 -19.45 8.18
N HIS A 62 -17.40 -18.90 7.62
CA HIS A 62 -17.34 -17.58 6.99
C HIS A 62 -17.64 -17.67 5.49
N THR A 63 -18.83 -18.19 5.16
CA THR A 63 -19.23 -18.52 3.78
C THR A 63 -19.40 -17.31 2.88
N ASP A 64 -19.58 -16.12 3.44
CA ASP A 64 -19.64 -14.84 2.73
C ASP A 64 -18.28 -14.37 2.19
N LEU A 65 -17.20 -14.92 2.71
CA LEU A 65 -15.84 -14.63 2.26
C LEU A 65 -15.28 -15.69 1.29
N ASP A 66 -15.96 -16.82 1.15
CA ASP A 66 -15.54 -17.89 0.24
C ASP A 66 -15.65 -17.43 -1.22
N GLY A 67 -14.60 -17.67 -2.01
CA GLY A 67 -14.49 -17.18 -3.39
C GLY A 67 -14.25 -15.67 -3.53
N VAL A 68 -14.32 -14.90 -2.42
CA VAL A 68 -14.11 -13.47 -2.40
C VAL A 68 -12.69 -13.13 -1.95
N PHE A 69 -12.30 -13.58 -0.76
CA PHE A 69 -10.97 -13.30 -0.22
C PHE A 69 -9.84 -13.84 -1.11
N GLN A 70 -10.02 -15.01 -1.71
CA GLN A 70 -9.05 -15.63 -2.60
C GLN A 70 -8.74 -14.77 -3.84
N ASN A 71 -9.63 -13.85 -4.19
CA ASN A 71 -9.44 -12.90 -5.29
C ASN A 71 -8.97 -11.51 -4.81
N SER A 72 -8.80 -11.32 -3.50
CA SER A 72 -8.31 -10.06 -2.96
C SER A 72 -6.87 -9.76 -3.35
N LEU A 73 -6.48 -8.49 -3.32
CA LEU A 73 -5.08 -8.10 -3.54
C LEU A 73 -4.14 -8.68 -2.48
N HIS A 74 -4.65 -8.91 -1.26
CA HIS A 74 -3.89 -9.49 -0.16
C HIS A 74 -3.62 -10.99 -0.36
N ALA A 75 -4.55 -11.72 -0.96
CA ALA A 75 -4.37 -13.14 -1.25
C ALA A 75 -3.58 -13.38 -2.53
N THR A 76 -3.86 -12.61 -3.60
CA THR A 76 -3.28 -12.84 -4.93
C THR A 76 -1.96 -12.13 -5.16
N LEU A 77 -1.69 -11.05 -4.42
CA LEU A 77 -0.59 -10.11 -4.70
C LEU A 77 -0.61 -9.58 -6.15
N GLN A 78 -1.80 -9.53 -6.77
CA GLN A 78 -1.97 -9.16 -8.17
C GLN A 78 -1.35 -7.79 -8.52
N GLY A 79 -1.28 -6.87 -7.55
CA GLY A 79 -0.63 -5.57 -7.76
C GLY A 79 0.85 -5.67 -8.13
N TYR A 80 1.56 -6.68 -7.63
CA TYR A 80 2.94 -6.95 -8.04
C TYR A 80 2.98 -7.57 -9.44
N TRP A 81 2.12 -8.58 -9.68
CA TRP A 81 2.07 -9.29 -10.96
C TRP A 81 1.70 -8.35 -12.10
N THR A 82 0.71 -7.49 -11.93
CA THR A 82 0.37 -6.48 -12.93
C THR A 82 1.59 -5.62 -13.30
N ALA A 83 2.40 -5.23 -12.34
CA ALA A 83 3.59 -4.42 -12.59
C ALA A 83 4.73 -5.22 -13.26
N LEU A 84 4.91 -6.49 -12.88
CA LEU A 84 5.96 -7.36 -13.41
C LEU A 84 5.61 -7.85 -14.82
N ASP A 85 4.39 -8.35 -15.03
CA ASP A 85 3.95 -8.89 -16.33
C ASP A 85 3.88 -7.80 -17.39
N THR A 86 3.45 -6.58 -17.04
CA THR A 86 3.42 -5.46 -17.98
C THR A 86 4.83 -5.05 -18.44
N ARG A 87 5.83 -5.16 -17.56
CA ARG A 87 7.22 -4.83 -17.89
C ARG A 87 8.03 -6.01 -18.39
N GLY A 88 7.60 -7.21 -18.08
CA GLY A 88 8.21 -8.46 -18.56
C GLY A 88 7.76 -8.87 -19.94
N VAL A 89 8.07 -10.10 -20.25
CA VAL A 89 7.54 -10.85 -21.42
C VAL A 89 7.18 -12.25 -20.96
N PRO A 90 6.25 -12.95 -21.63
CA PRO A 90 5.79 -14.29 -21.20
C PRO A 90 6.92 -15.31 -21.01
N GLU A 91 7.99 -15.21 -21.80
CA GLU A 91 9.16 -16.10 -21.73
C GLU A 91 9.94 -15.94 -20.43
N ASN A 92 9.87 -14.76 -19.79
CA ASN A 92 10.55 -14.46 -18.53
C ASN A 92 9.69 -14.75 -17.29
N HIS A 93 8.40 -15.05 -17.46
CA HIS A 93 7.43 -15.18 -16.36
C HIS A 93 7.89 -16.18 -15.29
N ALA A 94 8.31 -17.40 -15.70
CA ALA A 94 8.74 -18.43 -14.75
C ALA A 94 9.95 -18.01 -13.91
N THR A 95 10.89 -17.24 -14.50
CA THR A 95 12.06 -16.71 -13.78
C THR A 95 11.67 -15.58 -12.83
N LEU A 96 10.73 -14.73 -13.24
CA LEU A 96 10.18 -13.68 -12.38
C LEU A 96 9.37 -14.27 -11.22
N GLU A 97 8.66 -15.37 -11.46
CA GLU A 97 7.94 -16.11 -10.42
C GLU A 97 8.89 -16.71 -9.38
N GLU A 98 10.02 -17.28 -9.81
CA GLU A 98 11.06 -17.75 -8.91
C GLU A 98 11.64 -16.60 -8.07
N ALA A 99 11.97 -15.48 -8.69
CA ALA A 99 12.48 -14.30 -8.00
C ALA A 99 11.46 -13.74 -6.99
N PHE A 100 10.20 -13.67 -7.39
CA PHE A 100 9.10 -13.23 -6.55
C PHE A 100 8.90 -14.15 -5.35
N GLY A 101 8.84 -15.46 -5.58
CA GLY A 101 8.71 -16.47 -4.53
C GLY A 101 9.84 -16.42 -3.50
N ASN A 102 11.07 -16.15 -3.94
CA ASN A 102 12.22 -16.09 -3.05
C ASN A 102 12.30 -14.78 -2.22
N HIS A 103 11.76 -13.67 -2.70
CA HIS A 103 12.02 -12.35 -2.11
C HIS A 103 10.78 -11.55 -1.74
N CYS A 104 9.66 -11.71 -2.44
CA CYS A 104 8.49 -10.85 -2.31
C CYS A 104 7.26 -11.54 -1.70
N SER A 105 7.13 -12.85 -1.87
CA SER A 105 5.97 -13.63 -1.41
C SER A 105 5.77 -13.63 0.12
N ASN A 106 6.78 -13.23 0.89
CA ASN A 106 6.65 -13.08 2.34
C ASN A 106 5.59 -12.05 2.79
N CYS A 107 5.11 -11.20 1.86
CA CYS A 107 4.00 -10.29 2.11
C CYS A 107 2.64 -10.91 1.78
N HIS A 108 2.57 -12.18 1.34
CA HIS A 108 1.33 -12.92 1.18
C HIS A 108 0.66 -13.10 2.54
N THR A 109 -0.65 -12.84 2.60
CA THR A 109 -1.41 -12.90 3.85
C THR A 109 -2.48 -13.98 3.82
N SER A 110 -2.72 -14.54 4.99
CA SER A 110 -3.88 -15.39 5.28
C SER A 110 -4.79 -14.73 6.31
N CYS A 111 -5.97 -15.27 6.53
CA CYS A 111 -6.89 -14.78 7.56
C CYS A 111 -6.20 -14.68 8.93
N GLY A 112 -5.37 -15.66 9.27
CA GLY A 112 -4.64 -15.72 10.55
C GLY A 112 -3.63 -14.60 10.72
N ASP A 113 -2.96 -14.13 9.66
CA ASP A 113 -1.96 -13.07 9.72
C ASP A 113 -2.56 -11.69 10.06
N CYS A 114 -3.87 -11.54 9.87
CA CYS A 114 -4.61 -10.35 10.25
C CYS A 114 -5.40 -10.53 11.55
N HIS A 115 -5.99 -11.70 11.79
CA HIS A 115 -6.97 -11.89 12.86
C HIS A 115 -6.46 -12.65 14.09
N VAL A 116 -5.35 -13.37 14.01
CA VAL A 116 -4.84 -14.25 15.09
C VAL A 116 -3.39 -13.96 15.44
N SER A 117 -2.54 -13.77 14.42
CA SER A 117 -1.10 -13.70 14.55
C SER A 117 -0.53 -12.54 13.75
N GLN A 118 0.67 -12.14 14.11
CA GLN A 118 1.42 -11.19 13.29
C GLN A 118 2.23 -11.93 12.22
N PRO A 119 2.43 -11.31 11.04
CA PRO A 119 3.23 -11.88 9.97
C PRO A 119 4.65 -12.25 10.40
N ALA A 120 5.23 -13.26 9.76
CA ALA A 120 6.59 -13.71 10.03
C ALA A 120 7.65 -12.61 9.81
N SER A 121 7.39 -11.66 8.90
CA SER A 121 8.24 -10.50 8.63
C SER A 121 8.52 -9.63 9.86
N VAL A 122 7.63 -9.62 10.85
CA VAL A 122 7.77 -8.89 12.13
C VAL A 122 7.97 -9.83 13.32
N GLY A 123 8.38 -11.08 13.06
CA GLY A 123 8.76 -12.03 14.07
C GLY A 123 7.70 -13.08 14.44
N GLY A 124 6.55 -13.07 13.79
CA GLY A 124 5.50 -14.08 13.97
C GLY A 124 4.90 -14.11 15.39
N GLY A 125 3.99 -15.04 15.61
CA GLY A 125 3.38 -15.31 16.91
C GLY A 125 2.00 -14.65 17.09
N PHE A 126 1.27 -15.13 18.07
CA PHE A 126 -0.10 -14.66 18.33
C PHE A 126 -0.16 -13.21 18.81
N PHE A 127 -1.24 -12.53 18.48
CA PHE A 127 -1.52 -11.21 19.05
C PHE A 127 -1.83 -11.31 20.53
N ASP A 128 -2.69 -12.26 20.92
CA ASP A 128 -3.12 -12.48 22.30
C ASP A 128 -3.50 -13.96 22.54
N GLY A 129 -2.51 -14.84 22.60
CA GLY A 129 -2.72 -16.23 23.01
C GLY A 129 -3.73 -17.04 22.21
N HIS A 130 -3.79 -16.85 20.87
CA HIS A 130 -4.72 -17.48 19.93
C HIS A 130 -6.17 -16.91 19.97
N VAL A 131 -6.38 -15.77 20.59
CA VAL A 131 -7.67 -15.07 20.51
C VAL A 131 -7.82 -14.41 19.15
N PHE A 132 -8.98 -14.63 18.50
CA PHE A 132 -9.30 -13.98 17.22
C PHE A 132 -9.76 -12.54 17.47
N THR A 133 -9.17 -11.60 16.75
CA THR A 133 -9.58 -10.19 16.80
C THR A 133 -10.38 -9.82 15.56
N ASN A 134 -11.49 -9.11 15.77
CA ASN A 134 -12.26 -8.58 14.65
C ASN A 134 -11.52 -7.48 13.90
N THR A 135 -10.85 -6.58 14.64
CA THR A 135 -10.05 -5.51 14.05
C THR A 135 -8.57 -5.83 14.22
N PRO A 136 -7.83 -6.05 13.12
CA PRO A 136 -6.41 -6.32 13.19
C PRO A 136 -5.63 -5.17 13.84
N PRO A 137 -4.65 -5.46 14.73
CA PRO A 137 -3.84 -4.42 15.36
C PRO A 137 -2.91 -3.78 14.32
N MET A 138 -3.15 -2.51 13.98
CA MET A 138 -2.46 -1.76 12.93
C MET A 138 -0.95 -1.95 12.92
N THR A 139 -0.30 -1.78 14.08
CA THR A 139 1.18 -1.80 14.20
C THR A 139 1.80 -3.20 14.18
N ARG A 140 1.00 -4.25 14.29
CA ARG A 140 1.45 -5.64 14.31
C ARG A 140 0.96 -6.45 13.11
N SER A 141 -0.02 -5.93 12.39
CA SER A 141 -0.59 -6.52 11.18
C SER A 141 -0.28 -5.64 9.96
N CYS A 142 -1.01 -4.56 9.75
CA CYS A 142 -0.88 -3.74 8.55
C CYS A 142 0.57 -3.25 8.31
N THR A 143 1.22 -2.68 9.33
CA THR A 143 2.57 -2.15 9.19
C THR A 143 3.67 -3.22 9.16
N ALA A 144 3.32 -4.49 9.29
CA ALA A 144 4.27 -5.58 9.07
C ALA A 144 4.74 -5.65 7.61
N CYS A 145 3.82 -5.35 6.68
CA CYS A 145 4.09 -5.30 5.25
C CYS A 145 4.12 -3.84 4.73
N HIS A 146 3.23 -2.99 5.21
CA HIS A 146 3.11 -1.59 4.81
C HIS A 146 3.94 -0.61 5.66
N GLY A 147 4.90 -1.10 6.44
CA GLY A 147 5.62 -0.31 7.45
C GLY A 147 6.67 0.63 6.90
N SER A 148 7.38 0.22 5.86
CA SER A 148 8.57 0.96 5.37
C SER A 148 8.24 2.35 4.81
N ARG A 149 7.08 2.52 4.24
CA ARG A 149 6.61 3.79 3.69
C ARG A 149 5.31 4.23 4.36
N VAL A 150 4.20 3.63 3.99
CA VAL A 150 2.86 4.02 4.46
C VAL A 150 2.78 4.12 5.98
N GLY A 151 3.24 3.09 6.69
CA GLY A 151 3.24 3.08 8.15
C GLY A 151 4.16 4.13 8.76
N ASN A 152 5.33 4.37 8.18
CA ASN A 152 6.25 5.40 8.67
C ASN A 152 5.71 6.81 8.45
N GLU A 153 5.07 7.08 7.31
CA GLU A 153 4.36 8.33 7.03
C GLU A 153 3.24 8.55 8.03
N TYR A 154 2.33 7.59 8.14
CA TYR A 154 1.12 7.68 8.95
C TYR A 154 1.44 7.88 10.44
N LEU A 155 2.39 7.11 10.95
CA LEU A 155 2.78 7.13 12.36
C LEU A 155 3.78 8.24 12.72
N GLY A 156 4.32 8.98 11.74
CA GLY A 156 5.31 10.04 11.96
C GLY A 156 6.66 9.50 12.39
N LYS A 157 7.11 8.37 11.83
CA LYS A 157 8.41 7.78 12.15
C LYS A 157 9.56 8.37 11.32
N ASN A 158 9.25 9.15 10.29
CA ASN A 158 10.26 9.85 9.49
C ASN A 158 10.76 11.08 10.26
N GLU A 159 12.08 11.18 10.45
CA GLU A 159 12.69 12.26 11.20
C GLU A 159 12.37 13.63 10.60
N GLY A 160 11.92 14.56 11.45
CA GLY A 160 11.58 15.92 11.06
C GLY A 160 10.18 16.10 10.46
N PHE A 161 9.42 15.01 10.28
CA PHE A 161 8.07 15.08 9.72
C PHE A 161 7.03 14.56 10.70
N PRO A 162 5.93 15.29 10.91
CA PRO A 162 4.85 14.84 11.78
C PRO A 162 4.11 13.68 11.14
N GLY A 163 3.51 12.82 11.97
CA GLY A 163 2.56 11.80 11.50
C GLY A 163 1.28 12.44 10.97
N ASP A 164 0.50 11.62 10.29
CA ASP A 164 -0.78 12.00 9.70
C ASP A 164 -1.73 12.63 10.73
N VAL A 165 -2.46 13.67 10.34
CA VAL A 165 -3.41 14.38 11.22
C VAL A 165 -4.54 13.45 11.68
N HIS A 166 -5.00 12.53 10.83
CA HIS A 166 -6.05 11.57 11.19
C HIS A 166 -5.58 10.59 12.26
N PHE A 167 -4.30 10.21 12.25
CA PHE A 167 -3.72 9.42 13.33
C PHE A 167 -3.51 10.24 14.60
N ARG A 168 -2.86 11.40 14.50
CA ARG A 168 -2.44 12.18 15.68
C ARG A 168 -3.62 12.82 16.42
N GLU A 169 -4.58 13.34 15.68
CA GLU A 169 -5.71 14.10 16.21
C GLU A 169 -7.00 13.28 16.17
N GLY A 170 -7.26 12.58 15.05
CA GLY A 170 -8.41 11.73 14.86
C GLY A 170 -8.32 10.37 15.56
N ARG A 171 -7.11 9.93 15.92
CA ARG A 171 -6.82 8.59 16.47
C ARG A 171 -7.35 7.45 15.59
N MET A 172 -7.40 7.71 14.29
CA MET A 172 -7.90 6.74 13.30
C MET A 172 -6.87 5.64 13.03
N ASN A 173 -7.36 4.46 12.73
CA ASN A 173 -6.60 3.31 12.28
C ASN A 173 -6.67 3.18 10.75
N CYS A 174 -5.90 2.25 10.19
CA CYS A 174 -5.96 1.95 8.76
C CYS A 174 -7.38 1.56 8.32
N VAL A 175 -8.07 0.75 9.11
CA VAL A 175 -9.43 0.24 8.82
C VAL A 175 -10.54 1.28 8.96
N ASP A 176 -10.26 2.44 9.50
CA ASP A 176 -11.23 3.54 9.53
C ASP A 176 -11.37 4.22 8.16
N CYS A 177 -10.36 4.04 7.28
CA CYS A 177 -10.39 4.48 5.90
C CYS A 177 -10.52 3.28 4.93
N HIS A 178 -9.73 2.21 5.16
CA HIS A 178 -9.73 1.00 4.36
C HIS A 178 -10.77 0.02 4.91
N SER A 179 -11.89 -0.12 4.20
CA SER A 179 -13.01 -0.93 4.66
C SER A 179 -12.69 -2.42 4.67
N ASP A 180 -13.44 -3.18 5.45
CA ASP A 180 -13.42 -4.64 5.47
C ASP A 180 -13.73 -5.23 4.07
N HIS A 181 -14.67 -4.63 3.34
CA HIS A 181 -15.00 -5.00 1.96
C HIS A 181 -13.77 -4.88 1.04
N GLU A 182 -13.04 -3.78 1.12
CA GLU A 182 -11.80 -3.58 0.36
C GLU A 182 -10.75 -4.62 0.74
N LEU A 183 -10.51 -4.80 2.04
CA LEU A 183 -9.45 -5.67 2.55
C LEU A 183 -9.72 -7.15 2.25
N HIS A 184 -10.97 -7.57 2.24
CA HIS A 184 -11.38 -8.93 1.90
C HIS A 184 -11.61 -9.13 0.40
N GLY A 185 -11.48 -8.09 -0.44
CA GLY A 185 -11.62 -8.23 -1.89
C GLY A 185 -13.06 -8.32 -2.38
N GLN A 186 -14.02 -7.86 -1.59
CA GLN A 186 -15.40 -7.79 -2.03
C GLN A 186 -15.53 -6.75 -3.15
N PRO A 187 -16.15 -7.11 -4.29
CA PRO A 187 -16.25 -6.19 -5.40
C PRO A 187 -17.12 -5.00 -5.04
N SER A 188 -16.66 -3.80 -5.41
CA SER A 188 -17.50 -2.61 -5.35
C SER A 188 -18.68 -2.74 -6.32
N GLU A 189 -19.85 -2.22 -5.96
CA GLU A 189 -20.99 -2.21 -6.87
C GLU A 189 -20.67 -1.41 -8.13
N CYS A 190 -20.99 -1.96 -9.30
CA CYS A 190 -20.72 -1.36 -10.61
C CYS A 190 -21.26 0.09 -10.73
N SER A 191 -22.36 0.40 -10.05
CA SER A 191 -22.97 1.73 -10.01
C SER A 191 -22.09 2.81 -9.37
N GLN A 192 -21.15 2.45 -8.53
CA GLN A 192 -20.22 3.37 -7.89
C GLN A 192 -19.10 3.84 -8.84
N CYS A 193 -18.81 3.05 -9.89
CA CYS A 193 -17.79 3.35 -10.87
C CYS A 193 -18.35 3.89 -12.21
N HIS A 194 -19.62 3.59 -12.53
CA HIS A 194 -20.21 3.87 -13.84
C HIS A 194 -20.96 5.20 -13.96
N THR A 195 -20.79 6.12 -13.03
CA THR A 195 -21.30 7.50 -13.13
C THR A 195 -20.22 8.49 -13.52
N ALA A 196 -19.15 8.03 -14.12
CA ALA A 196 -18.01 8.85 -14.52
C ALA A 196 -18.44 9.92 -15.54
N PRO A 197 -17.92 11.15 -15.45
CA PRO A 197 -18.05 12.15 -16.51
C PRO A 197 -17.56 11.61 -17.86
N GLU A 198 -18.17 12.01 -18.95
CA GLU A 198 -17.87 11.52 -20.31
C GLU A 198 -16.41 11.75 -20.76
N ASP A 199 -15.68 12.63 -20.09
CA ASP A 199 -14.28 12.96 -20.38
C ASP A 199 -13.24 12.15 -19.59
N VAL A 200 -13.68 11.28 -18.70
CA VAL A 200 -12.79 10.40 -17.94
C VAL A 200 -12.64 9.08 -18.67
N THR A 201 -11.52 8.91 -19.34
CA THR A 201 -11.17 7.62 -19.94
C THR A 201 -10.88 6.58 -18.84
N MET A 202 -11.39 5.37 -19.04
CA MET A 202 -11.03 4.25 -18.18
C MET A 202 -9.52 4.14 -18.09
N ALA A 203 -9.03 3.86 -16.88
CA ALA A 203 -7.61 3.79 -16.61
C ALA A 203 -6.89 2.85 -17.60
N PRO A 204 -5.63 3.13 -17.91
CA PRO A 204 -4.82 2.24 -18.75
C PRO A 204 -4.64 0.85 -18.13
N PRO A 205 -4.10 -0.13 -18.87
CA PRO A 205 -4.04 -1.54 -18.46
C PRO A 205 -3.27 -1.83 -17.15
N GLU A 206 -2.70 -0.83 -16.51
CA GLU A 206 -2.13 -0.94 -15.17
C GLU A 206 -3.22 -0.86 -14.07
N HIS A 207 -4.17 -1.75 -14.13
CA HIS A 207 -5.26 -1.80 -13.16
C HIS A 207 -4.88 -2.56 -11.89
N ARG A 208 -3.93 -2.04 -11.11
CA ARG A 208 -3.56 -2.65 -9.82
C ARG A 208 -4.70 -2.72 -8.83
N TYR A 209 -5.72 -1.90 -9.05
CA TYR A 209 -6.82 -1.72 -8.12
C TYR A 209 -8.18 -1.98 -8.77
N ASP A 210 -8.22 -2.75 -9.85
CA ASP A 210 -9.47 -3.12 -10.50
C ASP A 210 -10.39 -3.87 -9.54
N GLY A 211 -11.63 -3.41 -9.48
CA GLY A 211 -12.63 -3.97 -8.58
C GLY A 211 -12.49 -3.57 -7.11
N VAL A 212 -11.47 -2.77 -6.75
CA VAL A 212 -11.26 -2.29 -5.38
C VAL A 212 -11.73 -0.85 -5.24
N GLN A 213 -12.63 -0.61 -4.30
CA GLN A 213 -13.05 0.75 -3.93
C GLN A 213 -12.06 1.32 -2.92
N LEU A 214 -11.10 2.10 -3.42
CA LEU A 214 -10.17 2.82 -2.55
C LEU A 214 -10.87 3.96 -1.80
N PRO A 215 -10.45 4.26 -0.57
CA PRO A 215 -10.96 5.40 0.18
C PRO A 215 -10.61 6.71 -0.54
N THR A 216 -11.56 7.64 -0.57
CA THR A 216 -11.36 8.99 -1.09
C THR A 216 -11.50 10.02 0.03
N CYS A 217 -10.80 11.14 -0.09
CA CYS A 217 -10.90 12.23 0.89
C CYS A 217 -12.34 12.77 0.94
N GLU A 218 -12.99 12.85 -0.20
CA GLU A 218 -14.32 13.41 -0.40
C GLU A 218 -15.42 12.60 0.29
N SER A 219 -15.19 11.30 0.55
CA SER A 219 -16.16 10.47 1.26
C SER A 219 -16.40 10.97 2.69
N CYS A 220 -15.38 11.56 3.33
CA CYS A 220 -15.47 12.16 4.65
C CYS A 220 -15.46 13.70 4.62
N HIS A 221 -14.90 14.30 3.56
CA HIS A 221 -14.77 15.75 3.37
C HIS A 221 -15.56 16.27 2.14
N PRO A 222 -16.88 16.03 2.03
CA PRO A 222 -17.64 16.29 0.79
C PRO A 222 -17.73 17.77 0.42
N ASN A 223 -17.56 18.67 1.38
CA ASN A 223 -17.70 20.10 1.14
C ASN A 223 -16.45 20.75 0.53
N THR A 224 -15.29 20.11 0.62
CA THR A 224 -14.02 20.69 0.17
C THR A 224 -13.89 20.73 -1.34
N THR A 225 -14.32 19.67 -2.03
CA THR A 225 -14.29 19.57 -3.50
C THR A 225 -15.27 20.50 -4.20
N LEU A 226 -16.36 20.85 -3.55
CA LEU A 226 -17.38 21.72 -4.11
C LEU A 226 -17.11 23.20 -3.82
N GLY A 227 -16.01 23.52 -3.09
CA GLY A 227 -15.71 24.90 -2.69
C GLY A 227 -16.78 25.52 -1.79
N THR A 228 -17.51 24.68 -1.03
CA THR A 228 -18.60 25.13 -0.15
C THR A 228 -18.12 25.37 1.28
N ASP A 229 -16.85 25.09 1.56
CA ASP A 229 -16.20 25.31 2.85
C ASP A 229 -15.68 26.75 3.05
N ASN A 230 -15.89 27.63 2.06
CA ASN A 230 -15.44 29.03 2.02
C ASN A 230 -13.89 29.18 1.97
N ILE A 231 -13.15 28.15 1.62
CA ILE A 231 -11.71 28.23 1.37
C ILE A 231 -11.48 28.51 -0.12
N GLU A 232 -10.92 29.67 -0.43
CA GLU A 232 -10.71 30.12 -1.81
C GLU A 232 -9.88 29.11 -2.62
N MET A 233 -8.86 28.53 -2.03
CA MET A 233 -7.97 27.57 -2.71
C MET A 233 -8.68 26.28 -3.10
N HIS A 234 -9.65 25.81 -2.32
CA HIS A 234 -10.49 24.66 -2.72
C HIS A 234 -11.38 24.98 -3.91
N THR A 235 -11.90 26.22 -3.98
CA THR A 235 -12.68 26.66 -5.13
C THR A 235 -11.83 26.80 -6.39
N VAL A 236 -10.61 27.32 -6.27
CA VAL A 236 -9.73 27.61 -7.40
C VAL A 236 -9.05 26.35 -7.95
N HIS A 237 -8.64 25.43 -7.06
CA HIS A 237 -7.76 24.30 -7.41
C HIS A 237 -8.42 22.92 -7.25
N GLY A 238 -9.51 22.80 -6.52
CA GLY A 238 -10.08 21.52 -6.10
C GLY A 238 -10.53 20.60 -7.23
N ALA A 239 -10.75 21.13 -8.44
CA ALA A 239 -11.08 20.32 -9.61
C ALA A 239 -9.83 19.74 -10.31
N ASP A 240 -8.70 20.44 -10.22
CA ASP A 240 -7.50 20.09 -10.97
C ASP A 240 -6.41 19.37 -10.14
N LEU A 241 -6.34 19.64 -8.84
CA LEU A 241 -5.30 19.11 -7.95
C LEU A 241 -5.85 18.05 -7.00
N SER A 242 -5.17 16.91 -6.90
CA SER A 242 -5.49 15.96 -5.82
C SER A 242 -5.20 16.57 -4.45
N CYS A 243 -5.97 16.19 -3.44
CA CYS A 243 -5.85 16.74 -2.08
C CYS A 243 -4.43 16.64 -1.52
N GLN A 244 -3.73 15.55 -1.85
CA GLN A 244 -2.37 15.28 -1.42
C GLN A 244 -1.35 16.31 -1.95
N VAL A 245 -1.61 16.96 -3.08
CA VAL A 245 -0.73 18.01 -3.63
C VAL A 245 -0.53 19.14 -2.63
N CYS A 246 -1.61 19.53 -1.95
CA CYS A 246 -1.58 20.59 -0.95
C CYS A 246 -1.36 20.07 0.47
N HIS A 247 -1.92 18.90 0.81
CA HIS A 247 -2.02 18.44 2.19
C HIS A 247 -0.99 17.38 2.59
N SER A 248 -0.13 16.89 1.69
CA SER A 248 0.96 15.99 2.06
C SER A 248 2.26 16.74 2.25
N VAL A 249 3.11 16.29 3.18
CA VAL A 249 4.47 16.80 3.33
C VAL A 249 5.45 15.92 2.57
N THR A 250 6.43 16.56 1.95
CA THR A 250 7.50 15.88 1.24
C THR A 250 8.50 15.30 2.23
N TYR A 251 8.97 14.08 1.99
CA TYR A 251 10.03 13.44 2.75
C TYR A 251 10.82 12.49 1.85
N THR A 252 11.97 12.06 2.30
CA THR A 252 12.81 11.08 1.60
C THR A 252 12.75 9.74 2.33
N SER A 253 12.46 8.65 1.64
CA SER A 253 12.51 7.30 2.19
C SER A 253 13.24 6.34 1.25
N CYS A 254 13.55 5.13 1.72
CA CYS A 254 14.12 4.08 0.88
C CYS A 254 13.00 3.36 0.13
N ASP A 255 13.06 3.35 -1.17
CA ASP A 255 11.95 2.87 -2.00
C ASP A 255 12.37 2.01 -3.21
N GLY A 256 13.63 2.02 -3.57
CA GLY A 256 14.16 1.11 -4.59
C GLY A 256 14.26 -0.31 -4.04
N CYS A 257 13.50 -1.21 -4.62
CA CYS A 257 13.52 -2.63 -4.27
C CYS A 257 14.19 -3.42 -5.38
N HIS A 258 15.27 -4.11 -5.08
CA HIS A 258 15.97 -4.97 -6.03
C HIS A 258 16.61 -6.17 -5.32
N VAL A 259 17.09 -7.12 -6.10
CA VAL A 259 17.83 -8.27 -5.59
C VAL A 259 19.33 -7.98 -5.71
N ALA A 260 19.99 -7.85 -4.59
CA ALA A 260 21.44 -7.72 -4.50
C ALA A 260 22.08 -9.07 -4.16
N VAL A 261 23.40 -9.18 -4.36
CA VAL A 261 24.18 -10.39 -4.03
C VAL A 261 25.15 -10.08 -2.91
N SER A 262 25.13 -10.90 -1.86
CA SER A 262 26.07 -10.78 -0.76
C SER A 262 27.49 -11.10 -1.20
N GLU A 263 28.42 -10.18 -1.03
CA GLU A 263 29.85 -10.39 -1.30
C GLU A 263 30.47 -11.52 -0.48
N LYS A 264 29.90 -11.79 0.71
CA LYS A 264 30.42 -12.83 1.60
C LYS A 264 29.92 -14.23 1.25
N SER A 265 28.65 -14.39 0.91
CA SER A 265 28.01 -15.69 0.74
C SER A 265 27.73 -16.03 -0.72
N GLY A 266 27.75 -15.06 -1.63
CA GLY A 266 27.31 -15.20 -3.01
C GLY A 266 25.80 -15.45 -3.14
N LYS A 267 25.03 -15.29 -2.06
CA LYS A 267 23.58 -15.53 -2.05
C LYS A 267 22.82 -14.23 -2.32
N PRO A 268 21.70 -14.32 -3.05
CA PRO A 268 20.84 -13.18 -3.25
C PRO A 268 20.14 -12.77 -1.95
N PHE A 269 19.86 -11.49 -1.81
CA PHE A 269 19.02 -10.95 -0.76
C PHE A 269 18.24 -9.75 -1.29
N PHE A 270 17.08 -9.51 -0.70
CA PHE A 270 16.27 -8.34 -1.00
C PHE A 270 16.97 -7.09 -0.45
N ALA A 271 17.16 -6.10 -1.29
CA ALA A 271 17.78 -4.85 -0.94
C ALA A 271 16.86 -3.66 -1.28
N THR A 272 16.99 -2.60 -0.50
CA THR A 272 16.38 -1.32 -0.81
C THR A 272 17.49 -0.29 -0.87
N ASP A 273 17.57 0.43 -1.97
CA ASP A 273 18.48 1.57 -2.09
C ASP A 273 17.84 2.85 -1.54
N ALA A 274 18.69 3.70 -0.96
CA ALA A 274 18.29 5.04 -0.57
C ALA A 274 18.17 5.90 -1.82
N THR A 275 17.08 5.75 -2.54
CA THR A 275 16.75 6.57 -3.70
C THR A 275 15.71 7.62 -3.35
N TYR A 276 15.52 8.56 -4.23
CA TYR A 276 14.54 9.62 -4.06
C TYR A 276 13.13 9.06 -3.92
N SER A 277 12.56 9.16 -2.75
CA SER A 277 11.15 8.92 -2.55
C SER A 277 10.39 10.16 -2.12
N THR A 278 11.01 11.32 -2.27
CA THR A 278 10.33 12.59 -2.30
C THR A 278 9.29 12.56 -3.41
N PHE A 279 8.04 12.88 -3.13
CA PHE A 279 7.07 13.06 -4.17
C PHE A 279 7.24 14.43 -4.86
N LEU A 280 6.92 14.45 -6.16
CA LEU A 280 6.82 15.66 -6.96
C LEU A 280 5.40 15.79 -7.50
N ILE A 281 5.00 17.00 -7.85
CA ILE A 281 3.72 17.24 -8.52
C ILE A 281 3.91 16.96 -10.01
N GLY A 282 3.10 16.06 -10.55
CA GLY A 282 3.11 15.73 -11.96
C GLY A 282 1.70 15.59 -12.54
N LEU A 283 1.62 15.25 -13.81
CA LEU A 283 0.35 14.91 -14.44
C LEU A 283 -0.12 13.54 -13.93
N ASN A 284 -1.43 13.41 -13.72
CA ASN A 284 -2.01 12.14 -13.33
C ASN A 284 -2.07 11.20 -14.54
N PRO A 285 -1.29 10.11 -14.55
CA PRO A 285 -1.23 9.19 -15.69
C PRO A 285 -2.46 8.28 -15.76
N GLN A 286 -3.25 8.22 -14.69
CA GLN A 286 -4.32 7.27 -14.48
C GLN A 286 -5.58 7.96 -14.00
N ARG A 287 -6.04 8.95 -14.77
CA ARG A 287 -7.31 9.62 -14.47
C ARG A 287 -8.45 8.60 -14.52
N SER A 288 -9.21 8.55 -13.43
CA SER A 288 -10.36 7.66 -13.28
C SER A 288 -11.48 8.41 -12.55
N TYR A 289 -12.62 7.77 -12.40
CA TYR A 289 -13.73 8.32 -11.62
C TYR A 289 -13.32 8.68 -10.18
N THR A 290 -12.57 7.80 -9.51
CA THR A 290 -12.08 8.04 -8.14
C THR A 290 -10.83 8.91 -8.07
N ARG A 291 -10.20 9.24 -9.22
CA ARG A 291 -8.99 10.05 -9.34
C ARG A 291 -9.08 10.99 -10.54
N PRO A 292 -10.07 11.90 -10.55
CA PRO A 292 -10.35 12.73 -11.74
C PRO A 292 -9.32 13.84 -11.96
N TYR A 293 -8.50 14.13 -10.98
CA TYR A 293 -7.59 15.27 -10.96
C TYR A 293 -6.55 15.23 -12.08
N LYS A 294 -6.24 16.39 -12.62
CA LYS A 294 -5.20 16.55 -13.64
C LYS A 294 -3.79 16.45 -13.09
N TYR A 295 -3.57 17.00 -11.89
CA TYR A 295 -2.28 16.99 -11.21
C TYR A 295 -2.37 16.16 -9.92
N THR A 296 -1.31 15.43 -9.66
CA THR A 296 -1.23 14.59 -8.48
C THR A 296 0.21 14.52 -7.95
N THR A 297 0.37 13.91 -6.79
CA THR A 297 1.68 13.55 -6.27
C THR A 297 2.19 12.30 -6.97
N LEU A 298 3.42 12.36 -7.44
CA LEU A 298 4.16 11.24 -8.04
C LEU A 298 5.41 10.95 -7.21
N ARG A 299 5.79 9.69 -7.12
CA ARG A 299 7.04 9.28 -6.52
C ARG A 299 7.87 8.45 -7.48
N HIS A 300 9.18 8.50 -7.30
CA HIS A 300 10.09 7.69 -8.08
C HIS A 300 10.08 6.23 -7.61
N VAL A 301 9.86 5.33 -8.55
CA VAL A 301 9.95 3.87 -8.38
C VAL A 301 10.92 3.37 -9.45
N PRO A 302 12.22 3.43 -9.18
CA PRO A 302 13.21 3.07 -10.18
C PRO A 302 13.03 1.63 -10.62
N THR A 303 12.97 1.44 -11.93
CA THR A 303 12.85 0.14 -12.58
C THR A 303 13.71 0.15 -13.82
N ALA A 304 14.49 -0.91 -14.01
CA ALA A 304 15.35 -1.10 -15.15
C ALA A 304 15.18 -2.51 -15.74
N ALA A 305 15.62 -2.70 -16.97
CA ALA A 305 15.56 -4.00 -17.63
C ALA A 305 16.28 -5.12 -16.85
N ASP A 306 17.29 -4.74 -16.09
CA ASP A 306 18.18 -5.63 -15.32
C ASP A 306 17.90 -5.61 -13.80
N SER A 307 16.76 -5.09 -13.35
CA SER A 307 16.39 -5.03 -11.92
C SER A 307 16.48 -6.40 -11.21
N PHE A 308 16.35 -7.50 -11.94
CA PHE A 308 16.48 -8.86 -11.45
C PHE A 308 17.65 -9.63 -12.07
N SER A 309 18.74 -8.96 -12.38
CA SER A 309 19.90 -9.52 -13.12
C SER A 309 20.55 -10.75 -12.48
N PHE A 310 20.35 -10.97 -11.15
CA PHE A 310 20.77 -12.20 -10.50
C PHE A 310 20.09 -13.46 -11.08
N TYR A 311 18.83 -13.34 -11.48
CA TYR A 311 18.02 -14.43 -12.01
C TYR A 311 18.13 -14.58 -13.54
N GLY A 312 18.45 -13.52 -14.24
CA GLY A 312 18.60 -13.54 -15.69
C GLY A 312 18.83 -12.15 -16.26
N GLU A 313 19.31 -12.10 -17.49
CA GLU A 313 19.54 -10.85 -18.21
C GLU A 313 18.24 -10.34 -18.83
N ASN A 314 18.00 -9.02 -18.75
CA ASN A 314 16.89 -8.35 -19.42
C ASN A 314 15.51 -8.97 -19.11
N LEU A 315 15.25 -9.24 -17.83
CA LEU A 315 13.97 -9.85 -17.41
C LEU A 315 12.78 -8.90 -17.54
N LEU A 316 13.02 -7.58 -17.52
CA LEU A 316 12.01 -6.55 -17.71
C LEU A 316 12.28 -5.71 -18.96
N PRO A 317 12.25 -6.28 -20.19
CA PRO A 317 12.61 -5.58 -21.42
C PRO A 317 11.71 -4.37 -21.72
N ASN A 318 10.49 -4.37 -21.18
CA ASN A 318 9.50 -3.30 -21.33
C ASN A 318 9.45 -2.40 -20.09
N PHE A 319 10.56 -2.24 -19.35
CA PHE A 319 10.59 -1.50 -18.08
C PHE A 319 10.02 -0.08 -18.20
N ASP A 320 10.12 0.54 -19.37
CA ASP A 320 9.71 1.90 -19.71
C ASP A 320 8.28 2.03 -20.26
N VAL A 321 7.52 0.93 -20.31
CA VAL A 321 6.10 0.96 -20.76
C VAL A 321 5.18 1.62 -19.73
N LEU A 322 5.59 1.62 -18.47
CA LEU A 322 4.90 2.30 -17.37
C LEU A 322 5.82 3.38 -16.77
N PRO A 323 5.26 4.49 -16.28
CA PRO A 323 6.04 5.51 -15.62
C PRO A 323 6.87 4.97 -14.46
N THR A 324 8.13 5.39 -14.35
CA THR A 324 8.96 5.19 -13.16
C THR A 324 8.65 6.24 -12.08
N TRP A 325 8.06 7.37 -12.47
CA TRP A 325 7.37 8.28 -11.56
C TRP A 325 5.89 7.92 -11.50
N ALA A 326 5.57 7.09 -10.54
CA ALA A 326 4.25 6.51 -10.39
C ALA A 326 3.37 7.35 -9.46
N TYR A 327 2.05 7.24 -9.66
CA TYR A 327 1.05 7.82 -8.75
C TYR A 327 1.35 7.43 -7.31
N ALA A 328 1.36 8.42 -6.43
CA ALA A 328 1.58 8.25 -5.01
C ALA A 328 0.39 8.76 -4.20
N THR A 329 0.05 8.02 -3.14
CA THR A 329 -0.90 8.47 -2.12
C THR A 329 -0.14 8.56 -0.80
N PRO A 330 0.49 9.71 -0.49
CA PRO A 330 1.16 9.89 0.79
C PRO A 330 0.19 9.79 1.96
N HIS A 331 0.63 9.16 3.04
CA HIS A 331 -0.14 8.96 4.28
C HIS A 331 0.38 9.83 5.42
N ASN A 332 0.80 11.05 5.11
CA ASN A 332 1.28 12.04 6.05
C ASN A 332 0.52 13.36 5.91
N ILE A 333 -0.79 13.26 5.82
CA ILE A 333 -1.69 14.40 5.61
C ILE A 333 -1.59 15.39 6.76
N GLN A 334 -1.49 16.67 6.42
CA GLN A 334 -1.44 17.79 7.34
C GLN A 334 -2.46 18.87 6.95
N THR A 335 -3.00 19.55 7.93
CA THR A 335 -3.88 20.70 7.69
C THR A 335 -3.13 21.86 7.04
N LYS A 336 -1.86 22.04 7.44
CA LYS A 336 -0.94 23.05 6.89
C LYS A 336 0.35 22.40 6.45
N THR A 337 0.82 22.76 5.26
CA THR A 337 2.05 22.26 4.66
C THR A 337 2.83 23.42 4.06
N PRO A 338 4.11 23.25 3.71
CA PRO A 338 4.85 24.30 2.99
C PRO A 338 4.14 24.75 1.70
N GLN A 339 3.44 23.85 1.02
CA GLN A 339 2.70 24.17 -0.22
C GLN A 339 1.48 25.08 0.02
N THR A 340 0.96 25.12 1.25
CA THR A 340 -0.20 25.94 1.60
C THR A 340 0.15 27.26 2.27
N GLU A 341 1.46 27.56 2.43
CA GLU A 341 1.92 28.79 3.10
C GLU A 341 1.71 30.06 2.24
N SER A 342 1.88 29.94 0.92
CA SER A 342 1.68 31.04 -0.01
C SER A 342 1.38 30.52 -1.42
N CYS A 343 0.85 31.38 -2.29
CA CYS A 343 0.65 31.04 -3.69
C CYS A 343 1.98 30.68 -4.38
N ASN A 344 3.03 31.39 -4.08
CA ASN A 344 4.36 31.20 -4.66
C ASN A 344 5.14 30.03 -4.06
N ALA A 345 4.57 29.31 -3.09
CA ALA A 345 5.09 28.00 -2.71
C ALA A 345 5.00 26.99 -3.87
N CYS A 346 4.01 27.19 -4.78
CA CYS A 346 3.84 26.43 -6.01
C CYS A 346 4.08 27.28 -7.27
N HIS A 347 3.48 28.48 -7.35
CA HIS A 347 3.58 29.35 -8.50
C HIS A 347 4.99 29.92 -8.65
N GLY A 348 5.62 29.70 -9.79
CA GLY A 348 7.01 30.09 -10.04
C GLY A 348 8.08 29.23 -9.35
N ASN A 349 7.69 28.15 -8.66
CA ASN A 349 8.60 27.25 -7.97
C ASN A 349 8.78 25.95 -8.76
N PRO A 350 9.90 25.76 -9.50
CA PRO A 350 10.14 24.55 -10.26
C PRO A 350 10.45 23.32 -9.38
N ASP A 351 10.86 23.53 -8.13
CA ASP A 351 11.44 22.46 -7.31
C ASP A 351 10.45 21.37 -6.94
N ILE A 352 9.17 21.73 -6.86
CA ILE A 352 8.10 20.80 -6.45
C ILE A 352 7.42 20.07 -7.63
N PHE A 353 7.69 20.46 -8.87
CA PHE A 353 7.10 19.85 -10.06
C PHE A 353 8.04 18.85 -10.70
N LEU A 354 7.48 17.76 -11.24
CA LEU A 354 8.22 16.82 -12.08
C LEU A 354 8.35 17.41 -13.48
N THR A 355 9.54 17.89 -13.78
CA THR A 355 9.93 18.43 -15.08
C THR A 355 10.97 17.53 -15.78
N ILE A 356 11.13 17.67 -17.08
CA ILE A 356 11.98 16.79 -17.88
C ILE A 356 13.45 16.78 -17.41
N ASP A 357 13.93 17.90 -16.88
CA ASP A 357 15.31 18.05 -16.36
C ASP A 357 15.58 17.28 -15.05
N LYS A 358 14.52 16.77 -14.40
CA LYS A 358 14.63 15.95 -13.19
C LYS A 358 14.63 14.46 -13.47
N LEU A 359 14.45 14.06 -14.72
CA LEU A 359 14.43 12.65 -15.11
C LEU A 359 15.83 12.16 -15.45
N ASN A 360 16.11 10.91 -15.13
CA ASN A 360 17.25 10.21 -15.72
C ASN A 360 17.02 10.06 -17.23
N PRO A 361 18.05 10.16 -18.06
CA PRO A 361 17.90 10.10 -19.53
C PRO A 361 17.19 8.83 -20.04
N GLU A 362 17.41 7.70 -19.40
CA GLU A 362 16.81 6.41 -19.73
C GLU A 362 15.31 6.32 -19.35
N GLU A 363 14.86 7.18 -18.43
CA GLU A 363 13.47 7.19 -17.95
C GLU A 363 12.57 8.19 -18.68
N VAL A 364 13.14 9.01 -19.58
CA VAL A 364 12.38 10.08 -20.24
C VAL A 364 11.19 9.53 -21.03
N ASN A 365 11.38 8.41 -21.74
CA ASN A 365 10.29 7.80 -22.51
C ASN A 365 9.18 7.27 -21.61
N ALA A 366 9.51 6.60 -20.51
CA ALA A 366 8.57 6.08 -19.53
C ALA A 366 7.71 7.20 -18.90
N ASN A 367 8.30 8.36 -18.70
CA ASN A 367 7.66 9.44 -17.92
C ASN A 367 7.08 10.59 -18.76
N LYS A 368 7.05 10.47 -20.09
CA LYS A 368 6.58 11.54 -21.00
C LYS A 368 5.17 12.07 -20.70
N ASP A 369 4.29 11.19 -20.19
CA ASP A 369 2.89 11.49 -19.94
C ASP A 369 2.63 11.97 -18.50
N VAL A 370 3.65 11.99 -17.65
CA VAL A 370 3.55 12.42 -16.24
C VAL A 370 4.30 13.71 -15.93
N ILE A 371 5.20 14.17 -16.83
CA ILE A 371 5.93 15.42 -16.65
C ILE A 371 5.02 16.64 -16.83
N VAL A 372 5.28 17.68 -16.04
CA VAL A 372 4.60 18.97 -16.18
C VAL A 372 5.34 19.78 -17.25
N PRO A 373 4.72 20.06 -18.39
CA PRO A 373 5.38 20.74 -19.50
C PRO A 373 5.66 22.22 -19.21
N GLN A 374 4.87 22.82 -18.36
CA GLN A 374 5.00 24.22 -17.94
C GLN A 374 4.49 24.38 -16.53
N ILE A 375 5.34 24.90 -15.64
CA ILE A 375 4.96 25.24 -14.28
C ILE A 375 4.11 26.52 -14.26
N PRO A 376 3.21 26.69 -13.26
CA PRO A 376 2.44 27.92 -13.14
C PRO A 376 3.37 29.11 -12.85
N THR A 377 3.08 30.26 -13.46
CA THR A 377 3.86 31.49 -13.24
C THR A 377 3.66 32.03 -11.83
N ALA A 378 4.72 32.67 -11.29
CA ALA A 378 4.59 33.40 -10.03
C ALA A 378 3.46 34.45 -10.09
N VAL A 379 2.75 34.61 -8.98
CA VAL A 379 1.67 35.58 -8.84
C VAL A 379 2.08 36.71 -7.90
N GLU A 380 1.50 37.90 -8.07
CA GLU A 380 1.61 38.98 -7.09
C GLU A 380 0.78 38.58 -5.86
N GLU A 381 1.46 38.27 -4.76
CA GLU A 381 0.77 37.99 -3.52
C GLU A 381 0.15 39.26 -2.94
N PRO A 382 -1.08 39.18 -2.41
CA PRO A 382 -1.64 40.32 -1.71
C PRO A 382 -0.70 40.72 -0.56
N ILE A 383 -0.34 41.99 -0.49
CA ILE A 383 0.49 42.53 0.58
C ILE A 383 -0.22 42.21 1.89
N SER A 384 0.34 41.27 2.64
CA SER A 384 -0.17 40.95 3.98
C SER A 384 -0.15 42.23 4.81
N ASN A 385 -1.32 42.68 5.21
CA ASN A 385 -1.45 43.85 6.06
C ASN A 385 -0.83 43.50 7.43
N PRO A 386 0.27 44.10 7.87
CA PRO A 386 0.98 43.72 9.09
C PRO A 386 0.18 43.97 10.39
N ASN A 387 -1.11 44.32 10.26
CA ASN A 387 -2.02 44.64 11.35
C ASN A 387 -3.28 43.75 11.45
N GLU A 388 -3.32 42.58 10.79
CA GLU A 388 -4.36 41.57 11.03
C GLU A 388 -3.86 40.36 11.82
#